data_d77bc5f923090b2fc1a6e0da98c7e928
#
_entry.id   d77bc5f923090b2fc1a6e0da98c7e928
#
_cell.length_a   1.000
_cell.length_b   1.000
_cell.length_c   1.000
_cell.angle_alpha   90.00
_cell.angle_beta   90.00
_cell.angle_gamma   90.00
#
_symmetry.space_group_name_H-M   'P 1'
#
loop_
_entity.id
_entity.type
_entity.pdbx_description
1 polymer ?
#
loop_
_entity_poly.entity_id
_entity_poly.type
_entity_poly.pdbx_seq_one_letter_code
_entity_poly.pdbx_strand_id
1 'polypeptide(L)'
;MNQTDTVINNKKQSKLSVQELCMTGVLTAVIVIMAQISIPMPLGVPMTMQTFAITLAAVVLGAKLGGLATLIYILLGAVGLPVFAGFTGGFSHFVGPTGGFLISFPIMAFIIGLGIDYRQKFKGAFVTFLIIGTVVNYIIGVVIFCTLTGSPVSVGLSACVLPFIPTAILKAILASVLGFAIRRRLSSIA
;
A
#
# COMPACT_ATOMS: atom_id res chain seq x y z
N MET A 1 5.51 -7.35 57.50
CA MET A 1 6.11 -6.37 56.59
C MET A 1 6.02 -6.96 55.18
N ASN A 2 4.98 -6.55 54.45
CA ASN A 2 4.73 -7.03 53.09
C ASN A 2 5.57 -6.24 52.11
N GLN A 3 6.47 -6.89 51.44
CA GLN A 3 7.11 -6.36 50.25
C GLN A 3 6.15 -6.50 49.09
N THR A 4 5.57 -5.40 48.68
CA THR A 4 4.76 -5.27 47.49
C THR A 4 5.73 -5.26 46.31
N ASP A 5 5.85 -6.40 45.64
CA ASP A 5 6.57 -6.52 44.39
C ASP A 5 5.89 -5.67 43.34
N THR A 6 6.49 -4.53 43.07
CA THR A 6 6.18 -3.67 41.94
C THR A 6 6.59 -4.39 40.68
N VAL A 7 5.67 -5.18 40.10
CA VAL A 7 5.80 -5.73 38.75
C VAL A 7 5.71 -4.55 37.79
N ILE A 8 6.84 -3.93 37.53
CA ILE A 8 6.98 -2.98 36.43
C ILE A 8 6.80 -3.80 35.13
N ASN A 9 5.59 -3.74 34.62
CA ASN A 9 5.24 -4.29 33.33
C ASN A 9 6.02 -3.53 32.24
N ASN A 10 7.25 -3.95 32.04
CA ASN A 10 8.15 -3.41 31.03
C ASN A 10 7.64 -3.93 29.68
N LYS A 11 6.61 -3.25 29.14
CA LYS A 11 6.13 -3.45 27.79
C LYS A 11 7.30 -3.12 26.86
N LYS A 12 8.07 -4.17 26.52
CA LYS A 12 9.22 -4.09 25.62
C LYS A 12 8.73 -3.44 24.33
N GLN A 13 8.94 -2.14 24.19
CA GLN A 13 8.75 -1.46 22.92
C GLN A 13 9.71 -2.16 21.95
N SER A 14 9.16 -2.96 21.05
CA SER A 14 9.95 -3.60 20.00
C SER A 14 10.52 -2.49 19.12
N LYS A 15 11.74 -2.09 19.39
CA LYS A 15 12.47 -1.20 18.50
C LYS A 15 12.59 -1.90 17.17
N LEU A 16 12.27 -1.19 16.08
CA LEU A 16 12.50 -1.68 14.74
C LEU A 16 13.96 -2.08 14.59
N SER A 17 14.21 -3.27 14.06
CA SER A 17 15.58 -3.70 13.76
C SER A 17 16.14 -2.84 12.61
N VAL A 18 17.45 -2.72 12.53
CA VAL A 18 18.12 -2.01 11.43
C VAL A 18 17.73 -2.64 10.08
N GLN A 19 17.61 -3.96 10.04
CA GLN A 19 17.19 -4.69 8.85
C GLN A 19 15.77 -4.30 8.43
N GLU A 20 14.81 -4.26 9.36
CA GLU A 20 13.44 -3.82 9.09
C GLU A 20 13.38 -2.39 8.56
N LEU A 21 14.19 -1.50 9.13
CA LEU A 21 14.28 -0.10 8.68
C LEU A 21 14.84 0.00 7.26
N CYS A 22 15.95 -0.69 6.98
CA CYS A 22 16.54 -0.74 5.64
C CYS A 22 15.57 -1.31 4.60
N MET A 23 14.90 -2.41 4.91
CA MET A 23 13.93 -3.05 4.01
C MET A 23 12.73 -2.14 3.74
N THR A 24 12.25 -1.43 4.76
CA THR A 24 11.17 -0.45 4.61
C THR A 24 11.59 0.67 3.66
N GLY A 25 12.80 1.21 3.82
CA GLY A 25 13.34 2.24 2.93
C GLY A 25 13.51 1.76 1.49
N VAL A 26 14.06 0.56 1.29
CA VAL A 26 14.23 -0.05 -0.04
C VAL A 26 12.87 -0.22 -0.74
N LEU A 27 11.87 -0.75 -0.05
CA LEU A 27 10.55 -0.95 -0.65
C LEU A 27 9.80 0.37 -0.86
N THR A 28 10.02 1.39 -0.03
CA THR A 28 9.56 2.76 -0.32
C THR A 28 10.16 3.27 -1.64
N ALA A 29 11.47 3.10 -1.85
CA ALA A 29 12.13 3.47 -3.10
C ALA A 29 11.59 2.68 -4.31
N VAL A 30 11.28 1.39 -4.14
CA VAL A 30 10.62 0.58 -5.18
C VAL A 30 9.25 1.15 -5.54
N ILE A 31 8.46 1.59 -4.54
CA ILE A 31 7.15 2.22 -4.81
C ILE A 31 7.36 3.51 -5.64
N VAL A 32 8.34 4.35 -5.28
CA VAL A 32 8.66 5.59 -6.02
C VAL A 32 9.01 5.28 -7.47
N ILE A 33 9.89 4.32 -7.72
CA ILE A 33 10.31 3.94 -9.07
C ILE A 33 9.13 3.40 -9.89
N MET A 34 8.35 2.51 -9.30
CA MET A 34 7.19 1.91 -9.97
C MET A 34 6.05 2.90 -10.21
N ALA A 35 5.95 3.96 -9.41
CA ALA A 35 5.00 5.03 -9.63
C ALA A 35 5.27 5.78 -10.96
N GLN A 36 6.52 5.83 -11.42
CA GLN A 36 6.88 6.48 -12.67
C GLN A 36 6.44 5.68 -13.91
N ILE A 37 6.21 4.37 -13.77
CA ILE A 37 5.62 3.56 -14.83
C ILE A 37 4.11 3.83 -14.83
N SER A 38 3.71 4.80 -15.64
CA SER A 38 2.33 5.29 -15.69
C SER A 38 1.86 5.51 -17.11
N ILE A 39 0.61 5.15 -17.37
CA ILE A 39 -0.09 5.40 -18.63
C ILE A 39 -1.17 6.43 -18.32
N PRO A 40 -1.13 7.62 -18.96
CA PRO A 40 -2.17 8.62 -18.76
C PRO A 40 -3.51 8.06 -19.26
N MET A 41 -4.55 8.27 -18.46
CA MET A 41 -5.91 7.84 -18.77
C MET A 41 -6.84 9.06 -18.78
N PRO A 42 -7.97 8.98 -19.49
CA PRO A 42 -9.00 10.01 -19.42
C PRO A 42 -9.42 10.31 -17.97
N LEU A 43 -9.88 11.53 -17.72
CA LEU A 43 -10.37 12.01 -16.41
C LEU A 43 -9.29 12.10 -15.31
N GLY A 44 -7.99 12.03 -15.65
CA GLY A 44 -6.90 12.42 -14.75
C GLY A 44 -6.48 11.36 -13.73
N VAL A 45 -6.97 10.12 -13.83
CA VAL A 45 -6.51 9.01 -12.99
C VAL A 45 -5.61 8.08 -13.81
N PRO A 46 -4.27 8.20 -13.74
CA PRO A 46 -3.36 7.41 -14.56
C PRO A 46 -3.32 5.94 -14.11
N MET A 47 -3.12 5.04 -15.07
CA MET A 47 -2.84 3.65 -14.79
C MET A 47 -1.36 3.50 -14.47
N THR A 48 -1.02 3.14 -13.22
CA THR A 48 0.37 3.08 -12.74
C THR A 48 0.75 1.71 -12.21
N MET A 49 2.04 1.45 -12.02
CA MET A 49 2.55 0.28 -11.32
C MET A 49 2.62 0.46 -9.79
N GLN A 50 2.05 1.55 -9.25
CA GLN A 50 2.02 1.81 -7.80
C GLN A 50 1.38 0.67 -7.01
N THR A 51 0.17 0.23 -7.43
CA THR A 51 -0.56 -0.85 -6.74
C THR A 51 0.19 -2.18 -6.75
N PHE A 52 0.99 -2.47 -7.79
CA PHE A 52 1.91 -3.61 -7.81
C PHE A 52 2.97 -3.48 -6.70
N ALA A 53 3.67 -2.34 -6.64
CA ALA A 53 4.76 -2.13 -5.68
C ALA A 53 4.24 -2.06 -4.24
N ILE A 54 3.06 -1.48 -4.00
CA ILE A 54 2.40 -1.43 -2.71
C ILE A 54 2.02 -2.85 -2.25
N THR A 55 1.42 -3.65 -3.13
CA THR A 55 1.12 -5.06 -2.84
C THR A 55 2.40 -5.84 -2.56
N LEU A 56 3.45 -5.63 -3.35
CA LEU A 56 4.77 -6.25 -3.12
C LEU A 56 5.33 -5.90 -1.74
N ALA A 57 5.30 -4.62 -1.37
CA ALA A 57 5.75 -4.14 -0.06
C ALA A 57 4.96 -4.80 1.08
N ALA A 58 3.63 -4.87 0.94
CA ALA A 58 2.76 -5.52 1.91
C ALA A 58 3.05 -7.03 2.07
N VAL A 59 3.31 -7.73 0.95
CA VAL A 59 3.65 -9.17 0.96
C VAL A 59 5.02 -9.42 1.58
N VAL A 60 6.01 -8.61 1.27
CA VAL A 60 7.38 -8.78 1.77
C VAL A 60 7.48 -8.42 3.25
N LEU A 61 6.93 -7.28 3.64
CA LEU A 61 7.12 -6.69 4.98
C LEU A 61 6.01 -7.05 5.98
N GLY A 62 4.82 -7.47 5.52
CA GLY A 62 3.64 -7.64 6.39
C GLY A 62 2.92 -6.32 6.65
N ALA A 63 1.90 -6.35 7.56
CA ALA A 63 0.98 -5.23 7.73
C ALA A 63 1.64 -3.93 8.18
N LYS A 64 2.39 -4.00 9.28
CA LYS A 64 2.95 -2.78 9.91
C LYS A 64 3.98 -2.09 9.02
N LEU A 65 4.97 -2.82 8.54
CA LEU A 65 6.07 -2.24 7.78
C LEU A 65 5.67 -1.95 6.32
N GLY A 66 4.79 -2.76 5.72
CA GLY A 66 4.23 -2.48 4.40
C GLY A 66 3.36 -1.22 4.39
N GLY A 67 2.52 -1.06 5.42
CA GLY A 67 1.77 0.18 5.64
C GLY A 67 2.69 1.39 5.87
N LEU A 68 3.73 1.22 6.69
CA LEU A 68 4.72 2.27 6.97
C LEU A 68 5.50 2.68 5.70
N ALA A 69 5.99 1.73 4.92
CA ALA A 69 6.70 2.02 3.66
C ALA A 69 5.83 2.84 2.70
N THR A 70 4.55 2.46 2.58
CA THR A 70 3.60 3.17 1.75
C THR A 70 3.24 4.55 2.32
N LEU A 71 3.11 4.67 3.64
CA LEU A 71 2.88 5.95 4.30
C LEU A 71 4.05 6.91 4.08
N ILE A 72 5.30 6.43 4.22
CA ILE A 72 6.50 7.23 3.94
C ILE A 72 6.46 7.72 2.49
N TYR A 73 6.16 6.85 1.52
CA TYR A 73 6.01 7.23 0.12
C TYR A 73 5.01 8.38 -0.06
N ILE A 74 3.83 8.27 0.56
CA ILE A 74 2.78 9.29 0.49
C ILE A 74 3.23 10.61 1.11
N LEU A 75 3.90 10.55 2.28
CA LEU A 75 4.41 11.74 2.96
C LEU A 75 5.51 12.44 2.14
N LEU A 76 6.43 11.70 1.52
CA LEU A 76 7.45 12.25 0.63
C LEU A 76 6.80 13.02 -0.53
N GLY A 77 5.76 12.45 -1.15
CA GLY A 77 5.01 13.13 -2.19
C GLY A 77 4.24 14.35 -1.69
N ALA A 78 3.64 14.27 -0.51
CA ALA A 78 2.88 15.36 0.10
C ALA A 78 3.73 16.61 0.37
N VAL A 79 4.98 16.44 0.81
CA VAL A 79 5.93 17.54 1.02
C VAL A 79 6.52 18.11 -0.27
N GLY A 80 6.13 17.58 -1.43
CA GLY A 80 6.51 18.12 -2.74
C GLY A 80 7.63 17.40 -3.46
N LEU A 81 8.15 16.28 -2.92
CA LEU A 81 9.12 15.48 -3.66
C LEU A 81 8.47 14.84 -4.90
N PRO A 82 9.18 14.76 -6.04
CA PRO A 82 8.63 14.27 -7.31
C PRO A 82 8.55 12.73 -7.35
N VAL A 83 7.78 12.16 -6.41
CA VAL A 83 7.68 10.71 -6.22
C VAL A 83 6.37 10.12 -6.76
N PHE A 84 5.37 10.95 -7.06
CA PHE A 84 4.10 10.49 -7.67
C PHE A 84 4.27 10.29 -9.18
N ALA A 85 3.24 9.70 -9.81
CA ALA A 85 3.25 9.40 -11.24
C ALA A 85 3.61 10.64 -12.09
N GLY A 86 4.49 10.45 -13.08
CA GLY A 86 4.97 11.52 -13.94
C GLY A 86 5.93 12.50 -13.26
N PHE A 87 6.68 12.03 -12.26
CA PHE A 87 7.64 12.85 -11.49
C PHE A 87 6.99 14.07 -10.84
N THR A 88 5.77 13.93 -10.36
CA THR A 88 5.03 14.98 -9.69
C THR A 88 5.03 14.80 -8.18
N GLY A 89 4.61 15.84 -7.46
CA GLY A 89 4.46 15.85 -6.01
C GLY A 89 3.70 17.08 -5.56
N GLY A 90 3.47 17.17 -4.27
CA GLY A 90 2.76 18.28 -3.63
C GLY A 90 1.37 17.89 -3.13
N PHE A 91 0.91 18.66 -2.16
CA PHE A 91 -0.38 18.43 -1.50
C PHE A 91 -1.58 18.55 -2.45
N SER A 92 -1.44 19.26 -3.58
CA SER A 92 -2.48 19.40 -4.60
C SER A 92 -2.98 18.06 -5.15
N HIS A 93 -2.15 17.02 -5.17
CA HIS A 93 -2.56 15.69 -5.61
C HIS A 93 -3.63 15.03 -4.72
N PHE A 94 -3.73 15.45 -3.45
CA PHE A 94 -4.72 14.92 -2.51
C PHE A 94 -6.11 15.55 -2.70
N VAL A 95 -6.17 16.73 -3.25
CA VAL A 95 -7.42 17.44 -3.59
C VAL A 95 -7.79 17.31 -5.07
N GLY A 96 -7.06 16.47 -5.80
CA GLY A 96 -7.31 16.14 -7.21
C GLY A 96 -7.96 14.76 -7.39
N PRO A 97 -8.22 14.36 -8.66
CA PRO A 97 -8.88 13.10 -9.00
C PRO A 97 -8.22 11.83 -8.45
N THR A 98 -6.92 11.88 -8.19
CA THR A 98 -6.12 10.77 -7.65
C THR A 98 -6.07 10.73 -6.13
N GLY A 99 -6.53 11.78 -5.45
CA GLY A 99 -6.33 11.98 -4.01
C GLY A 99 -6.86 10.82 -3.16
N GLY A 100 -8.04 10.31 -3.50
CA GLY A 100 -8.65 9.18 -2.78
C GLY A 100 -7.82 7.91 -2.85
N PHE A 101 -7.23 7.63 -4.02
CA PHE A 101 -6.35 6.48 -4.20
C PHE A 101 -5.06 6.64 -3.39
N LEU A 102 -4.43 7.82 -3.43
CA LEU A 102 -3.21 8.09 -2.67
C LEU A 102 -3.44 7.92 -1.16
N ILE A 103 -4.51 8.50 -0.61
CA ILE A 103 -4.86 8.39 0.81
C ILE A 103 -5.12 6.95 1.23
N SER A 104 -5.74 6.15 0.36
CA SER A 104 -6.09 4.76 0.66
C SER A 104 -4.93 3.77 0.49
N PHE A 105 -3.83 4.13 -0.17
CA PHE A 105 -2.71 3.23 -0.38
C PHE A 105 -2.07 2.66 0.91
N PRO A 106 -1.80 3.45 1.96
CA PRO A 106 -1.31 2.89 3.23
C PRO A 106 -2.31 1.93 3.87
N ILE A 107 -3.62 2.22 3.76
CA ILE A 107 -4.70 1.37 4.26
C ILE A 107 -4.72 0.05 3.48
N MET A 108 -4.66 0.10 2.16
CA MET A 108 -4.56 -1.06 1.29
C MET A 108 -3.36 -1.93 1.65
N ALA A 109 -2.17 -1.32 1.79
CA ALA A 109 -0.95 -2.03 2.15
C ALA A 109 -1.07 -2.73 3.51
N PHE A 110 -1.62 -2.05 4.49
CA PHE A 110 -1.84 -2.60 5.82
C PHE A 110 -2.80 -3.80 5.78
N ILE A 111 -3.95 -3.67 5.11
CA ILE A 111 -4.93 -4.75 4.98
C ILE A 111 -4.31 -5.97 4.28
N ILE A 112 -3.64 -5.78 3.15
CA ILE A 112 -2.99 -6.88 2.42
C ILE A 112 -1.93 -7.56 3.31
N GLY A 113 -1.14 -6.76 4.02
CA GLY A 113 -0.13 -7.25 4.95
C GLY A 113 -0.71 -8.08 6.10
N LEU A 114 -1.90 -7.74 6.61
CA LEU A 114 -2.62 -8.58 7.58
C LEU A 114 -2.88 -9.98 7.03
N GLY A 115 -3.19 -10.11 5.74
CA GLY A 115 -3.35 -11.40 5.10
C GLY A 115 -2.08 -12.27 5.13
N ILE A 116 -0.91 -11.64 5.14
CA ILE A 116 0.38 -12.31 5.32
C ILE A 116 0.59 -12.70 6.78
N ASP A 117 0.29 -11.80 7.72
CA ASP A 117 0.50 -12.03 9.15
C ASP A 117 -0.44 -13.14 9.68
N TYR A 118 -1.67 -13.22 9.14
CA TYR A 118 -2.65 -14.26 9.50
C TYR A 118 -2.60 -15.52 8.63
N ARG A 119 -1.67 -15.63 7.69
CA ARG A 119 -1.58 -16.74 6.72
C ARG A 119 -1.52 -18.14 7.36
N GLN A 120 -0.91 -18.25 8.53
CA GLN A 120 -0.79 -19.53 9.24
C GLN A 120 -2.08 -19.92 9.99
N LYS A 121 -2.92 -18.96 10.35
CA LYS A 121 -4.15 -19.19 11.11
C LYS A 121 -5.34 -19.56 10.22
N PHE A 122 -5.35 -19.06 8.97
CA PHE A 122 -6.48 -19.23 8.07
C PHE A 122 -5.98 -19.51 6.65
N LYS A 123 -6.37 -20.68 6.09
CA LYS A 123 -6.08 -21.02 4.69
C LYS A 123 -6.83 -20.05 3.77
N GLY A 124 -6.09 -19.32 2.93
CA GLY A 124 -6.68 -18.32 2.03
C GLY A 124 -6.69 -16.89 2.60
N ALA A 125 -6.27 -16.66 3.85
CA ALA A 125 -6.21 -15.33 4.44
C ALA A 125 -5.57 -14.30 3.50
N PHE A 126 -4.44 -14.63 2.89
CA PHE A 126 -3.76 -13.72 1.98
C PHE A 126 -4.66 -13.26 0.82
N VAL A 127 -5.31 -14.20 0.13
CA VAL A 127 -6.18 -13.88 -1.03
C VAL A 127 -7.38 -13.04 -0.58
N THR A 128 -7.99 -13.40 0.55
CA THR A 128 -9.12 -12.65 1.12
C THR A 128 -8.73 -11.21 1.43
N PHE A 129 -7.63 -11.00 2.15
CA PHE A 129 -7.17 -9.66 2.52
C PHE A 129 -6.63 -8.87 1.32
N LEU A 130 -6.07 -9.54 0.30
CA LEU A 130 -5.68 -8.92 -0.96
C LEU A 130 -6.90 -8.34 -1.69
N ILE A 131 -7.98 -9.11 -1.78
CA ILE A 131 -9.23 -8.65 -2.39
C ILE A 131 -9.83 -7.50 -1.57
N ILE A 132 -9.93 -7.66 -0.25
CA ILE A 132 -10.49 -6.62 0.63
C ILE A 132 -9.68 -5.33 0.51
N GLY A 133 -8.36 -5.39 0.59
CA GLY A 133 -7.49 -4.21 0.49
C GLY A 133 -7.64 -3.50 -0.85
N THR A 134 -7.72 -4.25 -1.95
CA THR A 134 -7.94 -3.70 -3.29
C THR A 134 -9.33 -3.06 -3.43
N VAL A 135 -10.36 -3.72 -2.92
CA VAL A 135 -11.74 -3.19 -2.94
C VAL A 135 -11.85 -1.92 -2.10
N VAL A 136 -11.25 -1.89 -0.91
CA VAL A 136 -11.21 -0.68 -0.05
C VAL A 136 -10.53 0.47 -0.77
N ASN A 137 -9.42 0.21 -1.46
CA ASN A 137 -8.75 1.23 -2.27
C ASN A 137 -9.65 1.78 -3.38
N TYR A 138 -10.36 0.93 -4.10
CA TYR A 138 -11.30 1.38 -5.15
C TYR A 138 -12.48 2.14 -4.56
N ILE A 139 -13.05 1.68 -3.45
CA ILE A 139 -14.19 2.39 -2.82
C ILE A 139 -13.78 3.80 -2.41
N ILE A 140 -12.69 3.94 -1.65
CA ILE A 140 -12.20 5.25 -1.20
C ILE A 140 -11.81 6.12 -2.40
N GLY A 141 -11.12 5.54 -3.39
CA GLY A 141 -10.71 6.23 -4.61
C GLY A 141 -11.88 6.78 -5.39
N VAL A 142 -12.90 5.96 -5.68
CA VAL A 142 -14.10 6.36 -6.44
C VAL A 142 -14.94 7.38 -5.67
N VAL A 143 -15.16 7.17 -4.37
CA VAL A 143 -15.94 8.12 -3.55
C VAL A 143 -15.29 9.51 -3.57
N ILE A 144 -13.99 9.59 -3.31
CA ILE A 144 -13.28 10.89 -3.31
C ILE A 144 -13.21 11.47 -4.73
N PHE A 145 -12.98 10.64 -5.76
CA PHE A 145 -13.03 11.08 -7.15
C PHE A 145 -14.37 11.74 -7.47
N CYS A 146 -15.50 11.07 -7.21
CA CYS A 146 -16.82 11.58 -7.49
C CYS A 146 -17.15 12.86 -6.71
N THR A 147 -16.73 12.95 -5.44
CA THR A 147 -16.97 14.14 -4.62
C THR A 147 -16.17 15.36 -5.09
N LEU A 148 -14.91 15.15 -5.51
CA LEU A 148 -14.04 16.24 -5.95
C LEU A 148 -14.33 16.70 -7.38
N THR A 149 -14.75 15.77 -8.26
CA THR A 149 -15.05 16.11 -9.67
C THR A 149 -16.50 16.46 -9.93
N GLY A 150 -17.41 16.25 -8.96
CA GLY A 150 -18.85 16.38 -9.14
C GLY A 150 -19.46 15.34 -10.08
N SER A 151 -18.71 14.27 -10.41
CA SER A 151 -19.14 13.25 -11.36
C SER A 151 -20.05 12.23 -10.70
N PRO A 152 -21.03 11.66 -11.43
CA PRO A 152 -21.86 10.58 -10.92
C PRO A 152 -21.03 9.31 -10.73
N VAL A 153 -21.48 8.43 -9.83
CA VAL A 153 -20.78 7.18 -9.47
C VAL A 153 -20.53 6.28 -10.70
N SER A 154 -21.44 6.27 -11.67
CA SER A 154 -21.28 5.51 -12.92
C SER A 154 -20.04 5.95 -13.71
N VAL A 155 -19.76 7.25 -13.76
CA VAL A 155 -18.54 7.79 -14.39
C VAL A 155 -17.31 7.43 -13.59
N GLY A 156 -17.36 7.53 -12.26
CA GLY A 156 -16.27 7.11 -11.39
C GLY A 156 -15.90 5.62 -11.56
N LEU A 157 -16.90 4.75 -11.63
CA LEU A 157 -16.68 3.31 -11.85
C LEU A 157 -16.10 3.02 -13.24
N SER A 158 -16.63 3.64 -14.29
CA SER A 158 -16.15 3.42 -15.67
C SER A 158 -14.74 4.01 -15.90
N ALA A 159 -14.39 5.09 -15.23
CA ALA A 159 -13.09 5.74 -15.37
C ALA A 159 -12.01 5.14 -14.48
N CYS A 160 -12.36 4.79 -13.22
CA CYS A 160 -11.37 4.45 -12.19
C CYS A 160 -11.34 2.97 -11.82
N VAL A 161 -12.30 2.14 -12.27
CA VAL A 161 -12.39 0.73 -11.89
C VAL A 161 -12.35 -0.19 -13.09
N LEU A 162 -13.30 -0.08 -14.01
CA LEU A 162 -13.45 -1.03 -15.10
C LEU A 162 -12.17 -1.26 -15.94
N PRO A 163 -11.46 -0.21 -16.42
CA PRO A 163 -10.24 -0.40 -17.20
C PRO A 163 -9.07 -0.92 -16.36
N PHE A 164 -9.13 -0.79 -15.03
CA PHE A 164 -8.05 -1.18 -14.13
C PHE A 164 -8.15 -2.64 -13.68
N ILE A 165 -9.35 -3.28 -13.71
CA ILE A 165 -9.55 -4.65 -13.21
C ILE A 165 -8.59 -5.66 -13.86
N PRO A 166 -8.44 -5.75 -15.20
CA PRO A 166 -7.56 -6.74 -15.80
C PRO A 166 -6.10 -6.56 -15.37
N THR A 167 -5.64 -5.30 -15.36
CA THR A 167 -4.27 -4.97 -14.95
C THR A 167 -4.07 -5.14 -13.45
N ALA A 168 -5.08 -4.89 -12.61
CA ALA A 168 -5.01 -5.10 -11.17
C ALA A 168 -4.83 -6.59 -10.83
N ILE A 169 -5.55 -7.48 -11.51
CA ILE A 169 -5.40 -8.93 -11.32
C ILE A 169 -3.97 -9.36 -11.69
N LEU A 170 -3.48 -8.94 -12.87
CA LEU A 170 -2.12 -9.27 -13.30
C LEU A 170 -1.07 -8.76 -12.32
N LYS A 171 -1.17 -7.50 -11.90
CA LYS A 171 -0.27 -6.88 -10.90
C LYS A 171 -0.31 -7.61 -9.57
N ALA A 172 -1.50 -7.99 -9.09
CA ALA A 172 -1.67 -8.72 -7.85
C ALA A 172 -1.01 -10.10 -7.90
N ILE A 173 -1.15 -10.84 -9.01
CA ILE A 173 -0.49 -12.12 -9.21
C ILE A 173 1.03 -11.95 -9.22
N LEU A 174 1.55 -11.05 -10.04
CA LEU A 174 2.99 -10.79 -10.15
C LEU A 174 3.59 -10.34 -8.81
N ALA A 175 2.95 -9.40 -8.12
CA ALA A 175 3.39 -8.92 -6.81
C ALA A 175 3.38 -10.03 -5.77
N SER A 176 2.39 -10.93 -5.81
CA SER A 176 2.29 -12.06 -4.90
C SER A 176 3.42 -13.07 -5.13
N VAL A 177 3.61 -13.49 -6.38
CA VAL A 177 4.66 -14.46 -6.74
C VAL A 177 6.04 -13.92 -6.37
N LEU A 178 6.35 -12.70 -6.78
CA LEU A 178 7.64 -12.06 -6.49
C LEU A 178 7.81 -11.81 -4.99
N GLY A 179 6.77 -11.30 -4.33
CA GLY A 179 6.80 -11.01 -2.89
C GLY A 179 7.04 -12.26 -2.04
N PHE A 180 6.38 -13.38 -2.35
CA PHE A 180 6.65 -14.64 -1.66
C PHE A 180 8.05 -15.20 -1.94
N ALA A 181 8.56 -15.04 -3.16
CA ALA A 181 9.93 -15.45 -3.50
C ALA A 181 10.96 -14.66 -2.68
N ILE A 182 10.81 -13.33 -2.62
CA ILE A 182 11.67 -12.44 -1.81
C ILE A 182 11.57 -12.80 -0.33
N ARG A 183 10.35 -12.92 0.21
CA ARG A 183 10.14 -13.23 1.63
C ARG A 183 10.77 -14.56 2.05
N ARG A 184 10.72 -15.59 1.20
CA ARG A 184 11.39 -16.86 1.46
C ARG A 184 12.91 -16.70 1.58
N ARG A 185 13.52 -15.90 0.73
CA ARG A 185 14.97 -15.65 0.78
C ARG A 185 15.37 -14.87 2.03
N LEU A 186 14.58 -13.86 2.40
CA LEU A 186 14.84 -13.08 3.61
C LEU A 186 14.73 -13.93 4.89
N SER A 187 13.74 -14.82 4.99
CA SER A 187 13.57 -15.69 6.14
C SER A 187 14.67 -16.78 6.24
N SER A 188 15.46 -17.00 5.21
CA SER A 188 16.59 -17.94 5.22
C SER A 188 17.91 -17.25 5.63
N ILE A 189 17.93 -15.93 5.76
CA ILE A 189 19.12 -15.14 6.11
C ILE A 189 19.01 -14.58 7.55
N ALA A 190 17.80 -14.54 8.11
CA ALA A 190 17.51 -14.10 9.48
C ALA A 190 17.50 -15.29 10.44
#